data_885f30c60858df31a66de7d773b740cf
#
_entry.id   885f30c60858df31a66de7d773b740cf
#
_cell.length_a   1.000
_cell.length_b   1.000
_cell.length_c   1.000
_cell.angle_alpha   90.00
_cell.angle_beta   90.00
_cell.angle_gamma   90.00
#
_symmetry.space_group_name_H-M   'P 1'
#
loop_
_entity.id
_entity.type
_entity.pdbx_description
1 polymer ?
#
loop_
_entity_poly.entity_id
_entity_poly.type
_entity_poly.pdbx_seq_one_letter_code
_entity_poly.pdbx_strand_id
1 'polypeptide(L)'
;FQQGGFSEEESMQVMKKMEDIGIDLIEISGGNYESPKMMQGTKRTQEREAYFLDFAERVRKLLKTPLVVTGGFRTEKAMQEALESGATDLVGLARPFALNPDLPKAIAKGTYRPIFINPMQTRRSLSDKNTKSLLALFWYQQQFLLIGKGKKPDLYLSPIKVIFKSFLRNGVNIFNFRRG
;
A
#
# COMPACT_ATOMS: atom_id res chain seq x y z
N PHE A 1 -3.82 4.70 -12.63
CA PHE A 1 -4.62 4.36 -13.81
C PHE A 1 -3.69 3.79 -14.87
N GLN A 2 -4.04 2.63 -15.37
CA GLN A 2 -3.27 1.95 -16.41
C GLN A 2 -3.72 2.53 -17.76
N GLN A 3 -2.80 2.88 -18.65
CA GLN A 3 -3.17 3.22 -20.02
C GLN A 3 -3.92 2.06 -20.66
N GLY A 4 -5.15 2.33 -21.15
CA GLY A 4 -6.06 1.31 -21.70
C GLY A 4 -6.88 0.54 -20.65
N GLY A 5 -6.81 0.91 -19.35
CA GLY A 5 -7.72 0.45 -18.31
C GLY A 5 -8.87 1.42 -18.06
N PHE A 6 -9.64 1.19 -17.00
CA PHE A 6 -10.73 2.08 -16.59
C PHE A 6 -10.24 3.51 -16.36
N SER A 7 -10.98 4.48 -16.89
CA SER A 7 -10.85 5.88 -16.50
C SER A 7 -11.40 6.11 -15.08
N GLU A 8 -11.16 7.28 -14.51
CA GLU A 8 -11.73 7.63 -13.21
C GLU A 8 -13.27 7.67 -13.27
N GLU A 9 -13.81 8.20 -14.37
CA GLU A 9 -15.25 8.31 -14.63
C GLU A 9 -15.90 6.93 -14.74
N GLU A 10 -15.29 6.02 -15.50
CA GLU A 10 -15.76 4.62 -15.61
C GLU A 10 -15.69 3.91 -14.26
N SER A 11 -14.62 4.12 -13.48
CA SER A 11 -14.48 3.58 -12.14
C SER A 11 -15.59 4.07 -11.21
N MET A 12 -15.94 5.37 -11.27
CA MET A 12 -17.04 5.93 -10.48
C MET A 12 -18.40 5.34 -10.89
N GLN A 13 -18.63 5.12 -12.18
CA GLN A 13 -19.87 4.46 -12.67
C GLN A 13 -19.97 3.01 -12.15
N VAL A 14 -18.85 2.26 -12.18
CA VAL A 14 -18.82 0.90 -11.63
C VAL A 14 -19.11 0.91 -10.13
N MET A 15 -18.49 1.81 -9.36
CA MET A 15 -18.74 1.93 -7.92
C MET A 15 -20.21 2.29 -7.62
N LYS A 16 -20.83 3.16 -8.45
CA LYS A 16 -22.26 3.47 -8.31
C LYS A 16 -23.12 2.23 -8.53
N LYS A 17 -22.83 1.41 -9.53
CA LYS A 17 -23.51 0.15 -9.76
C LYS A 17 -23.32 -0.83 -8.60
N MET A 18 -22.12 -0.87 -8.00
CA MET A 18 -21.87 -1.69 -6.82
C MET A 18 -22.74 -1.24 -5.63
N GLU A 19 -22.88 0.07 -5.40
CA GLU A 19 -23.78 0.59 -4.38
C GLU A 19 -25.24 0.22 -4.64
N ASP A 20 -25.70 0.37 -5.90
CA ASP A 20 -27.09 0.04 -6.30
C ASP A 20 -27.43 -1.45 -6.07
N ILE A 21 -26.48 -2.36 -6.15
CA ILE A 21 -26.67 -3.79 -5.83
C ILE A 21 -26.42 -4.16 -4.37
N GLY A 22 -26.12 -3.18 -3.51
CA GLY A 22 -26.06 -3.34 -2.06
C GLY A 22 -24.70 -3.78 -1.52
N ILE A 23 -23.59 -3.34 -2.10
CA ILE A 23 -22.26 -3.56 -1.51
C ILE A 23 -22.13 -2.77 -0.20
N ASP A 24 -21.61 -3.43 0.86
CA ASP A 24 -21.48 -2.87 2.21
C ASP A 24 -20.26 -1.96 2.37
N LEU A 25 -19.21 -2.16 1.57
CA LEU A 25 -17.93 -1.46 1.69
C LEU A 25 -17.21 -1.43 0.34
N ILE A 26 -16.59 -0.31 0.00
CA ILE A 26 -15.76 -0.17 -1.20
C ILE A 26 -14.35 0.26 -0.79
N GLU A 27 -13.33 -0.50 -1.19
CA GLU A 27 -11.93 -0.13 -1.00
C GLU A 27 -11.37 0.54 -2.26
N ILE A 28 -10.88 1.76 -2.10
CA ILE A 28 -10.13 2.50 -3.11
C ILE A 28 -8.65 2.28 -2.87
N SER A 29 -8.04 1.48 -3.73
CA SER A 29 -6.61 1.26 -3.73
C SER A 29 -6.10 1.22 -5.16
N GLY A 30 -4.80 1.14 -5.35
CA GLY A 30 -4.27 1.03 -6.70
C GLY A 30 -2.76 1.13 -6.76
N GLY A 31 -2.28 1.26 -7.99
CA GLY A 31 -0.88 1.17 -8.33
C GLY A 31 -0.53 -0.24 -8.77
N ASN A 32 0.19 -0.32 -9.86
CA ASN A 32 0.81 -1.54 -10.34
C ASN A 32 2.32 -1.34 -10.48
N TYR A 33 3.04 -2.44 -10.73
CA TYR A 33 4.50 -2.39 -10.87
C TYR A 33 4.94 -1.67 -12.14
N GLU A 34 4.06 -1.51 -13.13
CA GLU A 34 4.34 -0.87 -14.42
C GLU A 34 4.14 0.65 -14.36
N SER A 35 3.33 1.14 -13.42
CA SER A 35 3.02 2.56 -13.28
C SER A 35 3.40 3.14 -11.91
N PRO A 36 4.70 3.18 -11.56
CA PRO A 36 5.16 3.74 -10.29
C PRO A 36 4.95 5.26 -10.18
N LYS A 37 4.61 5.94 -11.28
CA LYS A 37 4.27 7.38 -11.30
C LYS A 37 3.07 7.70 -10.41
N MET A 38 2.14 6.79 -10.25
CA MET A 38 1.01 6.95 -9.33
C MET A 38 1.45 6.98 -7.86
N MET A 39 2.60 6.35 -7.53
CA MET A 39 3.20 6.42 -6.20
C MET A 39 4.01 7.71 -5.97
N GLN A 40 4.25 8.52 -6.99
CA GLN A 40 4.99 9.78 -6.86
C GLN A 40 4.07 10.97 -6.57
N GLY A 41 2.74 10.85 -6.79
CA GLY A 41 1.73 11.82 -6.45
C GLY A 41 2.06 13.29 -6.80
N THR A 42 1.08 14.15 -6.73
CA THR A 42 1.30 15.61 -6.68
C THR A 42 1.93 16.01 -5.33
N LYS A 43 2.47 17.21 -5.18
CA LYS A 43 2.94 17.74 -3.89
C LYS A 43 1.85 17.59 -2.82
N ARG A 44 0.59 17.93 -3.14
CA ARG A 44 -0.56 17.77 -2.26
C ARG A 44 -0.76 16.32 -1.80
N THR A 45 -0.64 15.36 -2.70
CA THR A 45 -0.76 13.93 -2.40
C THR A 45 0.36 13.44 -1.48
N GLN A 46 1.59 13.96 -1.67
CA GLN A 46 2.73 13.63 -0.82
C GLN A 46 2.59 14.22 0.57
N GLU A 47 2.12 15.45 0.68
CA GLU A 47 1.85 16.14 1.96
C GLU A 47 0.74 15.44 2.75
N ARG A 48 -0.31 14.97 2.08
CA ARG A 48 -1.41 14.22 2.70
C ARG A 48 -1.10 12.75 2.95
N GLU A 49 0.04 12.23 2.48
CA GLU A 49 0.41 10.79 2.55
C GLU A 49 -0.66 9.84 1.99
N ALA A 50 -1.58 10.31 1.15
CA ALA A 50 -2.74 9.57 0.68
C ALA A 50 -2.89 9.64 -0.83
N TYR A 51 -2.40 8.63 -1.54
CA TYR A 51 -2.35 8.64 -3.02
C TYR A 51 -3.71 8.76 -3.70
N PHE A 52 -4.75 8.25 -3.09
CA PHE A 52 -6.08 8.15 -3.70
C PHE A 52 -7.14 9.02 -3.00
N LEU A 53 -6.75 9.87 -2.04
CA LEU A 53 -7.71 10.65 -1.27
C LEU A 53 -8.44 11.69 -2.11
N ASP A 54 -7.75 12.34 -3.06
CA ASP A 54 -8.38 13.29 -3.99
C ASP A 54 -9.43 12.61 -4.89
N PHE A 55 -9.21 11.35 -5.27
CA PHE A 55 -10.19 10.55 -5.99
C PHE A 55 -11.35 10.15 -5.05
N ALA A 56 -11.07 9.71 -3.84
CA ALA A 56 -12.09 9.37 -2.86
C ALA A 56 -13.00 10.57 -2.51
N GLU A 57 -12.46 11.79 -2.43
CA GLU A 57 -13.26 13.02 -2.25
C GLU A 57 -14.30 13.21 -3.37
N ARG A 58 -13.95 12.84 -4.61
CA ARG A 58 -14.90 12.90 -5.74
C ARG A 58 -15.92 11.77 -5.69
N VAL A 59 -15.48 10.56 -5.37
CA VAL A 59 -16.34 9.38 -5.20
C VAL A 59 -17.35 9.60 -4.08
N ARG A 60 -16.94 10.19 -2.95
CA ARG A 60 -17.81 10.47 -1.80
C ARG A 60 -19.01 11.36 -2.15
N LYS A 61 -18.87 12.24 -3.13
CA LYS A 61 -20.00 13.08 -3.60
C LYS A 61 -21.09 12.28 -4.30
N LEU A 62 -20.78 11.08 -4.76
CA LEU A 62 -21.68 10.22 -5.55
C LEU A 62 -22.22 9.04 -4.72
N LEU A 63 -21.47 8.59 -3.71
CA LEU A 63 -21.74 7.36 -2.99
C LEU A 63 -21.95 7.63 -1.50
N LYS A 64 -22.87 6.85 -0.90
CA LYS A 64 -23.09 6.76 0.55
C LYS A 64 -22.43 5.55 1.17
N THR A 65 -22.15 4.53 0.37
CA THR A 65 -21.43 3.31 0.80
C THR A 65 -20.14 3.68 1.51
N PRO A 66 -19.83 3.05 2.65
CA PRO A 66 -18.56 3.26 3.36
C PRO A 66 -17.36 3.04 2.45
N LEU A 67 -16.37 3.94 2.55
CA LEU A 67 -15.16 3.91 1.74
C LEU A 67 -13.92 3.62 2.60
N VAL A 68 -13.06 2.76 2.09
CA VAL A 68 -11.69 2.58 2.59
C VAL A 68 -10.73 3.19 1.58
N VAL A 69 -9.81 4.02 2.02
CA VAL A 69 -8.70 4.48 1.17
C VAL A 69 -7.42 3.82 1.63
N THR A 70 -6.80 3.07 0.71
CA THR A 70 -5.54 2.36 0.95
C THR A 70 -4.43 2.92 0.08
N GLY A 71 -3.32 3.29 0.69
CA GLY A 71 -2.09 3.69 -0.02
C GLY A 71 -1.55 5.06 0.38
N GLY A 72 -0.28 5.05 0.79
CA GLY A 72 0.48 6.25 1.14
C GLY A 72 0.62 6.50 2.63
N PHE A 73 -0.41 6.31 3.42
CA PHE A 73 -0.45 6.63 4.84
C PHE A 73 0.72 6.06 5.64
N ARG A 74 1.30 6.92 6.49
CA ARG A 74 2.41 6.57 7.41
C ARG A 74 2.22 7.17 8.79
N THR A 75 1.76 8.42 8.89
CA THR A 75 1.62 9.15 10.15
C THR A 75 0.20 9.08 10.67
N GLU A 76 0.05 9.08 11.99
CA GLU A 76 -1.25 9.17 12.66
C GLU A 76 -2.00 10.45 12.24
N LYS A 77 -1.28 11.57 12.13
CA LYS A 77 -1.84 12.83 11.68
C LYS A 77 -2.51 12.72 10.30
N ALA A 78 -1.82 12.17 9.31
CA ALA A 78 -2.38 12.02 7.96
C ALA A 78 -3.60 11.08 7.92
N MET A 79 -3.58 10.02 8.74
CA MET A 79 -4.73 9.12 8.89
C MET A 79 -5.93 9.84 9.50
N GLN A 80 -5.70 10.62 10.55
CA GLN A 80 -6.73 11.40 11.24
C GLN A 80 -7.33 12.46 10.30
N GLU A 81 -6.51 13.25 9.64
CA GLU A 81 -6.94 14.27 8.69
C GLU A 81 -7.77 13.67 7.54
N ALA A 82 -7.41 12.47 7.06
CA ALA A 82 -8.18 11.79 6.03
C ALA A 82 -9.59 11.40 6.51
N LEU A 83 -9.72 10.87 7.74
CA LEU A 83 -11.01 10.54 8.34
C LEU A 83 -11.84 11.80 8.61
N GLU A 84 -11.24 12.83 9.17
CA GLU A 84 -11.91 14.11 9.48
C GLU A 84 -12.39 14.84 8.22
N SER A 85 -11.72 14.65 7.07
CA SER A 85 -12.16 15.20 5.80
C SER A 85 -13.50 14.63 5.31
N GLY A 86 -13.93 13.49 5.85
CA GLY A 86 -15.11 12.75 5.40
C GLY A 86 -14.96 12.06 4.03
N ALA A 87 -13.78 12.11 3.41
CA ALA A 87 -13.55 11.46 2.12
C ALA A 87 -13.43 9.93 2.24
N THR A 88 -13.08 9.43 3.41
CA THR A 88 -12.98 8.01 3.72
C THR A 88 -13.51 7.73 5.12
N ASP A 89 -14.09 6.55 5.31
CA ASP A 89 -14.58 6.10 6.61
C ASP A 89 -13.53 5.23 7.34
N LEU A 90 -12.63 4.62 6.57
CA LEU A 90 -11.59 3.75 7.07
C LEU A 90 -10.28 4.01 6.32
N VAL A 91 -9.16 3.82 7.01
CA VAL A 91 -7.82 3.92 6.41
C VAL A 91 -7.22 2.54 6.24
N GLY A 92 -6.88 2.19 5.01
CA GLY A 92 -6.23 0.94 4.67
C GLY A 92 -4.71 1.04 4.73
N LEU A 93 -4.06 0.09 5.40
CA LEU A 93 -2.63 0.06 5.63
C LEU A 93 -2.04 -1.30 5.31
N ALA A 94 -1.02 -1.36 4.45
CA ALA A 94 -0.27 -2.58 4.18
C ALA A 94 1.14 -2.54 4.78
N ARG A 95 2.01 -1.67 4.24
CA ARG A 95 3.41 -1.58 4.69
C ARG A 95 3.58 -1.20 6.16
N PRO A 96 2.80 -0.27 6.75
CA PRO A 96 2.89 0.00 8.18
C PRO A 96 2.61 -1.22 9.06
N PHE A 97 1.62 -2.05 8.71
CA PHE A 97 1.33 -3.29 9.42
C PHE A 97 2.45 -4.33 9.32
N ALA A 98 3.11 -4.43 8.16
CA ALA A 98 4.25 -5.32 7.99
C ALA A 98 5.44 -4.96 8.89
N LEU A 99 5.50 -3.69 9.33
CA LEU A 99 6.57 -3.16 10.19
C LEU A 99 6.16 -3.09 11.67
N ASN A 100 4.88 -2.90 11.92
CA ASN A 100 4.28 -2.82 13.26
C ASN A 100 2.91 -3.50 13.29
N PRO A 101 2.85 -4.80 13.59
CA PRO A 101 1.58 -5.55 13.67
C PRO A 101 0.61 -5.02 14.74
N ASP A 102 1.14 -4.38 15.79
CA ASP A 102 0.35 -3.80 16.88
C ASP A 102 -0.01 -2.32 16.65
N LEU A 103 0.09 -1.85 15.40
CA LEU A 103 -0.11 -0.44 15.03
C LEU A 103 -1.42 0.17 15.60
N PRO A 104 -2.59 -0.46 15.50
CA PRO A 104 -3.82 0.12 16.06
C PRO A 104 -3.75 0.30 17.58
N LYS A 105 -3.16 -0.66 18.30
CA LYS A 105 -2.94 -0.55 19.74
C LYS A 105 -1.95 0.56 20.09
N ALA A 106 -0.92 0.75 19.26
CA ALA A 106 0.07 1.81 19.45
C ALA A 106 -0.54 3.20 19.23
N ILE A 107 -1.42 3.36 18.23
CA ILE A 107 -2.18 4.59 18.00
C ILE A 107 -3.10 4.85 19.21
N ALA A 108 -3.92 3.88 19.63
CA ALA A 108 -4.84 4.04 20.75
C ALA A 108 -4.13 4.44 22.06
N LYS A 109 -2.85 4.08 22.22
CA LYS A 109 -2.02 4.45 23.39
C LYS A 109 -1.21 5.73 23.20
N GLY A 110 -1.28 6.40 22.05
CA GLY A 110 -0.45 7.57 21.73
C GLY A 110 1.06 7.25 21.61
N THR A 111 1.41 5.97 21.43
CA THR A 111 2.80 5.51 21.37
C THR A 111 3.28 5.20 19.94
N TYR A 112 2.40 5.33 18.97
CA TYR A 112 2.76 5.06 17.57
C TYR A 112 3.87 6.00 17.10
N ARG A 113 4.85 5.42 16.42
CA ARG A 113 5.91 6.16 15.70
C ARG A 113 6.00 5.57 14.30
N PRO A 114 5.85 6.41 13.26
CA PRO A 114 5.91 5.95 11.88
C PRO A 114 7.30 5.42 11.56
N ILE A 115 7.35 4.28 10.87
CA ILE A 115 8.60 3.65 10.45
C ILE A 115 8.80 3.90 8.96
N PHE A 116 9.84 4.68 8.62
CA PHE A 116 10.25 4.97 7.26
C PHE A 116 11.47 4.12 6.90
N ILE A 117 11.25 3.07 6.13
CA ILE A 117 12.32 2.19 5.64
C ILE A 117 12.34 2.22 4.13
N ASN A 118 13.53 2.37 3.58
CA ASN A 118 13.79 2.04 2.19
C ASN A 118 14.54 0.70 2.14
N PRO A 119 13.83 -0.43 1.92
CA PRO A 119 14.44 -1.75 1.92
C PRO A 119 15.50 -1.93 0.84
N MET A 120 15.60 -0.97 -0.09
CA MET A 120 16.43 -1.03 -1.29
C MET A 120 17.70 -0.18 -1.22
N GLN A 121 18.07 0.39 -0.08
CA GLN A 121 19.37 1.05 0.07
C GLN A 121 20.50 -0.01 0.11
N THR A 122 20.76 -0.65 -1.01
CA THR A 122 21.99 -1.40 -1.21
C THR A 122 23.04 -0.49 -1.84
N ARG A 123 24.26 -0.57 -1.35
CA ARG A 123 25.42 0.25 -1.75
C ARG A 123 25.83 0.15 -3.22
N ARG A 124 25.21 -0.70 -4.04
CA ARG A 124 25.50 -0.88 -5.48
C ARG A 124 24.23 -1.15 -6.26
N SER A 125 23.90 -0.23 -7.08
CA SER A 125 23.39 -0.29 -8.45
C SER A 125 22.70 -1.57 -8.92
N LEU A 126 21.55 -1.89 -8.33
CA LEU A 126 20.49 -2.49 -9.11
C LEU A 126 19.77 -1.29 -9.77
N SER A 127 20.16 -0.92 -10.97
CA SER A 127 19.70 0.31 -11.61
C SER A 127 18.27 0.22 -12.13
N ASP A 128 17.73 -0.97 -12.24
CA ASP A 128 16.39 -1.20 -12.78
C ASP A 128 15.30 -1.03 -11.70
N LYS A 129 14.31 -0.18 -12.01
CA LYS A 129 13.17 0.13 -11.13
C LYS A 129 12.33 -1.12 -10.81
N ASN A 130 12.15 -2.01 -11.79
CA ASN A 130 11.34 -3.22 -11.64
C ASN A 130 11.97 -4.18 -10.64
N THR A 131 13.28 -4.37 -10.73
CA THR A 131 14.04 -5.20 -9.78
C THR A 131 13.96 -4.65 -8.35
N LYS A 132 14.04 -3.32 -8.18
CA LYS A 132 13.88 -2.68 -6.85
C LYS A 132 12.48 -2.92 -6.27
N SER A 133 11.44 -2.79 -7.08
CA SER A 133 10.05 -3.01 -6.64
C SER A 133 9.82 -4.45 -6.23
N LEU A 134 10.34 -5.41 -7.00
CA LEU A 134 10.26 -6.83 -6.70
C LEU A 134 10.98 -7.19 -5.40
N LEU A 135 12.20 -6.69 -5.22
CA LEU A 135 12.97 -6.91 -4.00
C LEU A 135 12.28 -6.32 -2.77
N ALA A 136 11.65 -5.14 -2.91
CA ALA A 136 10.85 -4.56 -1.84
C ALA A 136 9.67 -5.46 -1.48
N LEU A 137 8.99 -6.03 -2.47
CA LEU A 137 7.91 -6.99 -2.25
C LEU A 137 8.39 -8.21 -1.45
N PHE A 138 9.49 -8.84 -1.88
CA PHE A 138 10.06 -9.99 -1.17
C PHE A 138 10.52 -9.62 0.24
N TRP A 139 11.03 -8.41 0.43
CA TRP A 139 11.45 -7.93 1.75
C TRP A 139 10.24 -7.83 2.70
N TYR A 140 9.13 -7.21 2.27
CA TYR A 140 7.90 -7.15 3.06
C TYR A 140 7.29 -8.54 3.28
N GLN A 141 7.34 -9.42 2.29
CA GLN A 141 6.91 -10.81 2.44
C GLN A 141 7.67 -11.53 3.56
N GLN A 142 8.99 -11.29 3.69
CA GLN A 142 9.77 -11.87 4.80
C GLN A 142 9.32 -11.33 6.16
N GLN A 143 8.88 -10.06 6.26
CA GLN A 143 8.32 -9.52 7.50
C GLN A 143 7.03 -10.26 7.88
N PHE A 144 6.12 -10.46 6.95
CA PHE A 144 4.90 -11.25 7.19
C PHE A 144 5.20 -12.69 7.60
N LEU A 145 6.22 -13.31 7.03
CA LEU A 145 6.65 -14.65 7.44
C LEU A 145 7.23 -14.70 8.86
N LEU A 146 7.88 -13.65 9.31
CA LEU A 146 8.34 -13.53 10.69
C LEU A 146 7.15 -13.38 11.62
N ILE A 147 6.21 -12.49 11.30
CA ILE A 147 4.98 -12.27 12.06
C ILE A 147 4.17 -13.57 12.18
N GLY A 148 3.98 -14.30 11.08
CA GLY A 148 3.28 -15.58 11.06
C GLY A 148 3.94 -16.68 11.90
N LYS A 149 5.23 -16.51 12.27
CA LYS A 149 5.98 -17.38 13.21
C LYS A 149 6.01 -16.81 14.63
N GLY A 150 5.20 -15.81 14.96
CA GLY A 150 5.19 -15.16 16.27
C GLY A 150 6.44 -14.31 16.55
N LYS A 151 7.21 -13.96 15.52
CA LYS A 151 8.42 -13.13 15.66
C LYS A 151 8.14 -11.68 15.32
N LYS A 152 8.93 -10.77 15.89
CA LYS A 152 8.89 -9.36 15.51
C LYS A 152 9.46 -9.17 14.10
N PRO A 153 8.99 -8.15 13.34
CA PRO A 153 9.62 -7.74 12.10
C PRO A 153 11.11 -7.42 12.28
N ASP A 154 11.92 -7.80 11.31
CA ASP A 154 13.35 -7.50 11.27
C ASP A 154 13.60 -6.31 10.33
N LEU A 155 13.68 -5.11 10.91
CA LEU A 155 13.84 -3.85 10.17
C LEU A 155 15.22 -3.74 9.49
N TYR A 156 16.18 -4.53 9.94
CA TYR A 156 17.57 -4.55 9.43
C TYR A 156 17.85 -5.74 8.50
N LEU A 157 16.79 -6.45 8.09
CA LEU A 157 16.93 -7.61 7.22
C LEU A 157 17.63 -7.22 5.89
N SER A 158 18.79 -7.80 5.66
CA SER A 158 19.59 -7.53 4.46
C SER A 158 18.86 -7.98 3.19
N PRO A 159 18.83 -7.14 2.12
CA PRO A 159 18.28 -7.52 0.82
C PRO A 159 18.91 -8.80 0.23
N ILE A 160 20.19 -9.02 0.45
CA ILE A 160 20.90 -10.24 -0.01
C ILE A 160 20.32 -11.48 0.67
N LYS A 161 20.08 -11.41 2.00
CA LYS A 161 19.44 -12.50 2.75
C LYS A 161 17.99 -12.74 2.26
N VAL A 162 17.29 -11.68 1.84
CA VAL A 162 15.95 -11.80 1.28
C VAL A 162 15.98 -12.56 -0.04
N ILE A 163 16.86 -12.20 -0.95
CA ILE A 163 17.02 -12.89 -2.25
C ILE A 163 17.30 -14.37 -2.02
N PHE A 164 18.28 -14.68 -1.16
CA PHE A 164 18.66 -16.06 -0.87
C PHE A 164 17.51 -16.88 -0.26
N LYS A 165 16.81 -16.33 0.74
CA LYS A 165 15.64 -16.98 1.36
C LYS A 165 14.50 -17.18 0.37
N SER A 166 14.26 -16.19 -0.51
CA SER A 166 13.23 -16.26 -1.52
C SER A 166 13.56 -17.30 -2.59
N PHE A 167 14.84 -17.41 -2.97
CA PHE A 167 15.33 -18.45 -3.87
C PHE A 167 15.19 -19.86 -3.29
N LEU A 168 15.59 -20.07 -2.03
CA LEU A 168 15.43 -21.36 -1.35
C LEU A 168 13.95 -21.79 -1.27
N ARG A 169 13.03 -20.85 -1.13
CA ARG A 169 11.61 -21.13 -0.98
C ARG A 169 10.90 -21.38 -2.31
N ASN A 170 11.22 -20.61 -3.33
CA ASN A 170 10.48 -20.56 -4.59
C ASN A 170 11.27 -21.16 -5.78
N GLY A 171 12.54 -21.52 -5.56
CA GLY A 171 13.44 -22.02 -6.61
C GLY A 171 13.61 -20.99 -7.73
N VAL A 172 13.82 -21.49 -8.94
CA VAL A 172 13.94 -20.66 -10.16
C VAL A 172 12.63 -19.97 -10.56
N ASN A 173 11.50 -20.38 -10.00
CA ASN A 173 10.18 -19.77 -10.26
C ASN A 173 10.07 -18.31 -9.78
N ILE A 174 11.05 -17.83 -8.99
CA ILE A 174 11.18 -16.41 -8.62
C ILE A 174 11.23 -15.48 -9.84
N PHE A 175 11.78 -15.96 -10.96
CA PHE A 175 11.95 -15.18 -12.19
C PHE A 175 10.81 -15.41 -13.20
N ASN A 176 9.95 -16.39 -12.97
CA ASN A 176 8.79 -16.66 -13.80
C ASN A 176 7.62 -15.79 -13.34
N PHE A 177 7.55 -14.56 -13.83
CA PHE A 177 6.35 -13.76 -13.68
C PHE A 177 5.21 -14.44 -14.45
N ARG A 178 4.22 -14.97 -13.74
CA ARG A 178 2.94 -15.23 -14.38
C ARG A 178 2.35 -13.88 -14.78
N ARG A 179 2.39 -13.58 -16.05
CA ARG A 179 1.55 -12.53 -16.64
C ARG A 179 0.11 -13.03 -16.47
N GLY A 180 -0.65 -12.40 -15.57
CA GLY A 180 -2.09 -12.52 -15.54
C GLY A 180 -2.68 -11.60 -16.57
#